data_08e1c81187858083f2c9543e605716ef
#
_entry.id   08e1c81187858083f2c9543e605716ef
#
_cell.length_a   1.000
_cell.length_b   1.000
_cell.length_c   1.000
_cell.angle_alpha   90.00
_cell.angle_beta   90.00
_cell.angle_gamma   90.00
#
_symmetry.space_group_name_H-M   'P 1'
#
loop_
_entity.id
_entity.type
_entity.pdbx_description
1 polymer ?
#
loop_
_entity_poly.entity_id
_entity_poly.type
_entity_poly.pdbx_seq_one_letter_code
_entity_poly.pdbx_strand_id
1 'polypeptide(L)'
;MLVVARQAPGDPGAVRRRTRNSVSVYHAYTMTPWLTLEQALGAPGLRVAPVRAGLPSPWSEFVRACFHVKRIPYSLVDARDADRSLTSVMKLTGQASLPVVLWNDERPRSNWLEQLVLAERIGRQPYLLPDNPFERAKVVGLIAELCGEAAFGWHRRVMMIVRLLTEPAFDERERSIGQYLSKKYRHNTDSIEASTKRCEEVICTFADLRAAGHEYLLGPNLTALDLAWAVFAALIQPLPEDLCPMKPMWRDLYTWTPSATPRDRLEALLLLRDRIYRDWLPLPVEVG
;
A
#
# COMPACT_ATOMS: atom_id res chain seq x y z
N MET A 1 25.41 -42.04 46.34
CA MET A 1 23.96 -41.89 46.29
C MET A 1 23.67 -40.41 46.05
N LEU A 2 23.60 -39.97 44.76
CA LEU A 2 23.32 -38.58 44.37
C LEU A 2 21.84 -38.44 44.07
N VAL A 3 21.16 -37.57 44.80
CA VAL A 3 19.74 -37.21 44.56
C VAL A 3 19.71 -36.11 43.49
N VAL A 4 19.13 -36.44 42.33
CA VAL A 4 18.87 -35.50 41.26
C VAL A 4 17.50 -34.83 41.51
N ALA A 5 17.49 -33.54 41.76
CA ALA A 5 16.29 -32.73 41.87
C ALA A 5 15.67 -32.51 40.48
N ARG A 6 14.41 -32.90 40.31
CA ARG A 6 13.59 -32.59 39.11
C ARG A 6 13.14 -31.15 39.15
N GLN A 7 13.46 -30.38 38.12
CA GLN A 7 12.86 -29.06 37.83
C GLN A 7 11.44 -29.28 37.27
N ALA A 8 10.49 -28.48 37.78
CA ALA A 8 9.09 -28.42 37.32
C ALA A 8 8.99 -27.66 35.99
N PRO A 9 7.99 -27.96 35.13
CA PRO A 9 7.81 -27.29 33.84
C PRO A 9 7.30 -25.86 34.03
N GLY A 10 7.92 -24.92 33.31
CA GLY A 10 7.53 -23.51 33.31
C GLY A 10 6.19 -23.28 32.60
N ASP A 11 5.45 -22.36 33.12
CA ASP A 11 4.15 -21.85 32.68
C ASP A 11 4.22 -21.23 31.26
N PRO A 12 3.39 -21.63 30.27
CA PRO A 12 3.36 -21.07 28.92
C PRO A 12 2.42 -19.85 28.78
N GLY A 13 2.12 -19.10 29.86
CA GLY A 13 1.08 -18.10 29.88
C GLY A 13 1.47 -16.60 29.83
N ALA A 14 2.72 -16.23 29.57
CA ALA A 14 3.12 -14.82 29.51
C ALA A 14 3.05 -14.22 28.09
N VAL A 15 1.84 -13.96 27.59
CA VAL A 15 1.63 -13.01 26.50
C VAL A 15 2.00 -11.61 27.00
N ARG A 16 3.22 -11.18 26.68
CA ARG A 16 3.67 -9.80 26.93
C ARG A 16 2.77 -8.84 26.15
N ARG A 17 1.84 -8.19 26.81
CA ARG A 17 1.17 -6.98 26.34
C ARG A 17 2.24 -5.94 26.01
N ARG A 18 2.49 -5.72 24.70
CA ARG A 18 3.36 -4.63 24.22
C ARG A 18 2.64 -3.31 24.48
N THR A 19 3.06 -2.60 25.50
CA THR A 19 2.62 -1.24 25.83
C THR A 19 3.14 -0.24 24.79
N ARG A 20 2.24 0.60 24.35
CA ARG A 20 2.30 1.90 23.69
C ARG A 20 3.64 2.64 23.81
N ASN A 21 4.58 2.39 22.90
CA ASN A 21 5.73 3.28 22.65
C ASN A 21 5.91 3.56 21.14
N SER A 22 4.90 3.28 20.29
CA SER A 22 4.97 3.51 18.86
C SER A 22 4.73 4.96 18.42
N VAL A 23 4.16 5.80 19.28
CA VAL A 23 3.78 7.18 18.95
C VAL A 23 4.99 8.12 18.84
N SER A 24 6.09 7.85 19.57
CA SER A 24 7.24 8.75 19.65
C SER A 24 8.14 8.76 18.40
N VAL A 25 8.25 7.64 17.68
CA VAL A 25 9.12 7.56 16.50
C VAL A 25 8.45 8.22 15.28
N TYR A 26 7.11 8.23 15.21
CA TYR A 26 6.36 8.83 14.11
C TYR A 26 6.33 10.35 14.11
N HIS A 27 6.26 10.98 15.28
CA HIS A 27 6.33 12.45 15.36
C HIS A 27 7.65 13.01 14.82
N ALA A 28 8.71 12.23 14.82
CA ALA A 28 10.00 12.63 14.25
C ALA A 28 10.02 12.61 12.71
N TYR A 29 9.18 11.79 12.06
CA TYR A 29 9.15 11.73 10.59
C TYR A 29 8.32 12.84 9.94
N THR A 30 7.26 13.30 10.61
CA THR A 30 6.37 14.36 10.08
C THR A 30 6.98 15.76 10.12
N MET A 31 8.09 15.97 10.84
CA MET A 31 8.77 17.26 10.99
C MET A 31 9.99 17.42 10.07
N THR A 32 10.41 16.38 9.35
CA THR A 32 11.53 16.50 8.43
C THR A 32 11.05 17.12 7.11
N PRO A 33 11.66 18.22 6.64
CA PRO A 33 11.31 18.82 5.34
C PRO A 33 11.46 17.79 4.22
N TRP A 34 10.53 17.79 3.29
CA TRP A 34 10.63 16.96 2.10
C TRP A 34 11.82 17.40 1.27
N LEU A 35 12.65 16.45 0.87
CA LEU A 35 13.76 16.69 -0.04
C LEU A 35 13.23 16.98 -1.46
N THR A 36 13.92 17.81 -2.22
CA THR A 36 13.76 17.83 -3.67
C THR A 36 14.37 16.55 -4.27
N LEU A 37 14.05 16.22 -5.52
CA LEU A 37 14.66 15.07 -6.19
C LEU A 37 16.18 15.23 -6.29
N GLU A 38 16.68 16.43 -6.58
CA GLU A 38 18.13 16.74 -6.65
C GLU A 38 18.81 16.49 -5.30
N GLN A 39 18.24 17.00 -4.20
CA GLN A 39 18.75 16.76 -2.86
C GLN A 39 18.75 15.26 -2.51
N ALA A 40 17.69 14.56 -2.91
CA ALA A 40 17.56 13.12 -2.66
C ALA A 40 18.60 12.29 -3.41
N LEU A 41 19.00 12.70 -4.61
CA LEU A 41 20.05 12.01 -5.39
C LEU A 41 21.42 12.10 -4.72
N GLY A 42 21.71 13.19 -4.01
CA GLY A 42 22.96 13.38 -3.26
C GLY A 42 22.93 12.86 -1.81
N ALA A 43 21.77 12.49 -1.28
CA ALA A 43 21.63 12.11 0.12
C ALA A 43 21.88 10.59 0.32
N PRO A 44 22.47 10.17 1.45
CA PRO A 44 22.59 8.75 1.80
C PRO A 44 21.31 8.18 2.38
N GLY A 45 21.26 6.87 2.58
CA GLY A 45 20.17 6.17 3.25
C GLY A 45 18.98 5.91 2.33
N LEU A 46 17.82 5.68 2.93
CA LEU A 46 16.57 5.41 2.22
C LEU A 46 15.80 6.69 1.97
N ARG A 47 15.42 6.92 0.73
CA ARG A 47 14.60 8.05 0.32
C ARG A 47 13.42 7.53 -0.50
N VAL A 48 12.23 8.00 -0.18
CA VAL A 48 10.97 7.57 -0.81
C VAL A 48 10.25 8.78 -1.39
N ALA A 49 10.00 8.73 -2.69
CA ALA A 49 9.19 9.72 -3.40
C ALA A 49 7.77 9.15 -3.62
N PRO A 50 6.81 9.39 -2.72
CA PRO A 50 5.43 8.95 -2.89
C PRO A 50 4.65 9.91 -3.80
N VAL A 51 3.44 9.50 -4.16
CA VAL A 51 2.46 10.43 -4.74
C VAL A 51 2.05 11.45 -3.67
N ARG A 52 2.11 12.75 -4.01
CA ARG A 52 1.70 13.86 -3.16
C ARG A 52 0.52 14.58 -3.80
N ALA A 53 -0.70 14.18 -3.47
CA ALA A 53 -1.91 14.64 -4.16
C ALA A 53 -3.14 14.83 -3.24
N GLY A 54 -2.96 14.86 -1.92
CA GLY A 54 -4.06 14.98 -0.95
C GLY A 54 -5.00 13.78 -0.94
N LEU A 55 -4.48 12.61 -1.31
CA LEU A 55 -5.19 11.33 -1.28
C LEU A 55 -4.19 10.18 -1.11
N PRO A 56 -4.56 9.05 -0.48
CA PRO A 56 -3.68 7.89 -0.34
C PRO A 56 -3.50 7.21 -1.69
N SER A 57 -2.28 7.17 -2.21
CA SER A 57 -1.96 6.35 -3.36
C SER A 57 -1.61 4.94 -2.89
N PRO A 58 -2.41 3.88 -3.19
CA PRO A 58 -2.15 2.55 -2.65
C PRO A 58 -0.74 2.01 -2.94
N TRP A 59 -0.19 2.30 -4.12
CA TRP A 59 1.20 1.91 -4.43
C TRP A 59 2.23 2.60 -3.54
N SER A 60 2.05 3.90 -3.28
CA SER A 60 2.93 4.65 -2.37
C SER A 60 2.78 4.18 -0.93
N GLU A 61 1.53 3.96 -0.49
CA GLU A 61 1.25 3.50 0.86
C GLU A 61 1.75 2.06 1.08
N PHE A 62 1.68 1.18 0.08
CA PHE A 62 2.21 -0.17 0.17
C PHE A 62 3.73 -0.18 0.44
N VAL A 63 4.46 0.61 -0.31
CA VAL A 63 5.92 0.72 -0.14
C VAL A 63 6.28 1.32 1.21
N ARG A 64 5.59 2.39 1.62
CA ARG A 64 5.77 3.02 2.93
C ARG A 64 5.42 2.04 4.06
N ALA A 65 4.33 1.26 3.93
CA ALA A 65 3.95 0.23 4.88
C ALA A 65 5.04 -0.83 5.07
N CYS A 66 5.65 -1.31 3.98
CA CYS A 66 6.75 -2.27 4.06
C CYS A 66 7.94 -1.71 4.85
N PHE A 67 8.39 -0.50 4.56
CA PHE A 67 9.49 0.12 5.29
C PHE A 67 9.12 0.41 6.75
N HIS A 68 7.88 0.82 6.99
CA HIS A 68 7.40 1.10 8.32
C HIS A 68 7.40 -0.14 9.22
N VAL A 69 6.76 -1.23 8.79
CA VAL A 69 6.68 -2.48 9.56
C VAL A 69 8.06 -3.03 9.87
N LYS A 70 9.01 -2.87 8.95
CA LYS A 70 10.41 -3.25 9.12
C LYS A 70 11.24 -2.22 9.92
N ARG A 71 10.63 -1.10 10.33
CA ARG A 71 11.28 -0.02 11.09
C ARG A 71 12.50 0.56 10.39
N ILE A 72 12.45 0.67 9.07
CA ILE A 72 13.51 1.26 8.27
C ILE A 72 13.22 2.76 8.15
N PRO A 73 14.09 3.63 8.68
CA PRO A 73 13.93 5.07 8.53
C PRO A 73 14.15 5.51 7.08
N TYR A 74 13.37 6.51 6.62
CA TYR A 74 13.50 7.09 5.30
C TYR A 74 13.17 8.58 5.27
N SER A 75 13.74 9.30 4.30
CA SER A 75 13.37 10.68 4.00
C SER A 75 12.30 10.71 2.90
N LEU A 76 11.35 11.63 3.03
CA LEU A 76 10.35 11.87 1.99
C LEU A 76 10.90 12.81 0.90
N VAL A 77 10.51 12.54 -0.35
CA VAL A 77 10.97 13.30 -1.52
C VAL A 77 9.78 13.82 -2.31
N ASP A 78 9.72 15.13 -2.57
CA ASP A 78 8.85 15.68 -3.61
C ASP A 78 9.61 15.57 -4.95
N ALA A 79 9.24 14.59 -5.75
CA ALA A 79 9.92 14.28 -7.01
C ALA A 79 9.31 15.00 -8.22
N ARG A 80 8.41 15.96 -8.00
CA ARG A 80 7.83 16.76 -9.10
C ARG A 80 8.79 17.88 -9.49
N ASP A 81 8.91 18.08 -10.79
CA ASP A 81 9.61 19.24 -11.34
C ASP A 81 8.86 20.55 -11.03
N ALA A 82 9.48 21.70 -11.26
CA ALA A 82 8.90 23.02 -11.00
C ALA A 82 7.57 23.24 -11.75
N ASP A 83 7.43 22.67 -12.94
CA ASP A 83 6.20 22.65 -13.74
C ASP A 83 5.18 21.58 -13.28
N ARG A 84 5.47 20.90 -12.15
CA ARG A 84 4.70 19.79 -11.58
C ARG A 84 4.67 18.51 -12.42
N SER A 85 5.46 18.41 -13.45
CA SER A 85 5.65 17.20 -14.24
C SER A 85 6.48 16.15 -13.50
N LEU A 86 6.62 14.97 -14.11
CA LEU A 86 7.51 13.90 -13.67
C LEU A 86 8.62 13.65 -14.73
N THR A 87 9.03 14.67 -15.44
CA THR A 87 10.04 14.55 -16.50
C THR A 87 11.38 14.07 -15.96
N SER A 88 11.81 14.61 -14.81
CA SER A 88 13.04 14.15 -14.14
C SER A 88 12.93 12.71 -13.64
N VAL A 89 11.77 12.31 -13.11
CA VAL A 89 11.51 10.92 -12.73
C VAL A 89 11.56 9.99 -13.95
N MET A 90 10.98 10.41 -15.08
CA MET A 90 11.03 9.65 -16.34
C MET A 90 12.46 9.44 -16.84
N LYS A 91 13.30 10.47 -16.78
CA LYS A 91 14.72 10.38 -17.13
C LYS A 91 15.48 9.41 -16.20
N LEU A 92 15.12 9.41 -14.93
CA LEU A 92 15.81 8.64 -13.89
C LEU A 92 15.43 7.14 -13.92
N THR A 93 14.16 6.82 -14.22
CA THR A 93 13.58 5.47 -14.05
C THR A 93 13.05 4.84 -15.33
N GLY A 94 12.97 5.59 -16.41
CA GLY A 94 12.34 5.16 -17.66
C GLY A 94 10.80 5.23 -17.65
N GLN A 95 10.18 5.74 -16.53
CA GLN A 95 8.72 5.86 -16.44
C GLN A 95 8.29 7.05 -15.56
N ALA A 96 7.26 7.78 -15.99
CA ALA A 96 6.67 8.89 -15.22
C ALA A 96 5.69 8.36 -14.16
N SER A 97 6.19 7.61 -13.18
CA SER A 97 5.38 6.95 -12.15
C SER A 97 6.00 7.05 -10.76
N LEU A 98 5.15 7.19 -9.75
CA LEU A 98 5.48 7.14 -8.33
C LEU A 98 4.76 5.95 -7.68
N PRO A 99 5.32 5.36 -6.62
CA PRO A 99 6.50 5.81 -5.87
C PRO A 99 7.83 5.44 -6.54
N VAL A 100 8.86 6.24 -6.25
CA VAL A 100 10.26 5.91 -6.53
C VAL A 100 11.01 5.78 -5.22
N VAL A 101 11.88 4.78 -5.13
CA VAL A 101 12.72 4.50 -3.96
C VAL A 101 14.20 4.58 -4.35
N LEU A 102 14.95 5.33 -3.56
CA LEU A 102 16.40 5.49 -3.65
C LEU A 102 17.05 4.86 -2.41
N TRP A 103 18.11 4.11 -2.61
CA TRP A 103 18.90 3.55 -1.52
C TRP A 103 20.39 3.77 -1.77
N ASN A 104 21.02 4.62 -0.94
CA ASN A 104 22.40 5.04 -1.13
C ASN A 104 22.69 5.44 -2.58
N ASP A 105 23.72 4.89 -3.20
CA ASP A 105 24.16 5.08 -4.58
C ASP A 105 23.60 4.03 -5.56
N GLU A 106 22.69 3.15 -5.11
CA GLU A 106 22.09 2.15 -5.96
C GLU A 106 21.12 2.76 -6.97
N ARG A 107 20.87 2.04 -8.07
CA ARG A 107 19.87 2.46 -9.07
C ARG A 107 18.50 2.69 -8.43
N PRO A 108 17.78 3.72 -8.87
CA PRO A 108 16.41 3.96 -8.43
C PRO A 108 15.47 2.79 -8.74
N ARG A 109 14.48 2.58 -7.87
CA ARG A 109 13.47 1.53 -8.02
C ARG A 109 12.09 2.16 -8.13
N SER A 110 11.38 1.82 -9.20
CA SER A 110 10.00 2.26 -9.45
C SER A 110 9.01 1.11 -9.56
N ASN A 111 9.48 -0.14 -9.49
CA ASN A 111 8.64 -1.33 -9.47
C ASN A 111 8.37 -1.78 -8.02
N TRP A 112 7.13 -2.09 -7.71
CA TRP A 112 6.69 -2.48 -6.35
C TRP A 112 7.42 -3.72 -5.80
N LEU A 113 7.70 -4.71 -6.66
CA LEU A 113 8.40 -5.93 -6.24
C LEU A 113 9.87 -5.64 -5.88
N GLU A 114 10.55 -4.81 -6.68
CA GLU A 114 11.91 -4.39 -6.35
C GLU A 114 12.00 -3.58 -5.06
N GLN A 115 10.97 -2.77 -4.81
CA GLN A 115 10.85 -1.98 -3.57
C GLN A 115 10.59 -2.88 -2.35
N LEU A 116 9.72 -3.90 -2.49
CA LEU A 116 9.49 -4.91 -1.45
C LEU A 116 10.76 -5.73 -1.18
N VAL A 117 11.44 -6.21 -2.22
CA VAL A 117 12.70 -6.96 -2.08
C VAL A 117 13.81 -6.10 -1.44
N LEU A 118 13.85 -4.81 -1.74
CA LEU A 118 14.74 -3.88 -1.04
C LEU A 118 14.41 -3.83 0.46
N ALA A 119 13.13 -3.68 0.82
CA ALA A 119 12.71 -3.67 2.22
C ALA A 119 13.11 -4.95 2.95
N GLU A 120 12.97 -6.12 2.33
CA GLU A 120 13.43 -7.40 2.88
C GLU A 120 14.95 -7.45 3.07
N ARG A 121 15.70 -6.94 2.09
CA ARG A 121 17.18 -6.97 2.11
C ARG A 121 17.80 -6.07 3.18
N ILE A 122 17.27 -4.85 3.36
CA ILE A 122 17.86 -3.87 4.27
C ILE A 122 17.22 -3.84 5.65
N GLY A 123 16.00 -4.40 5.78
CA GLY A 123 15.26 -4.45 7.03
C GLY A 123 15.49 -5.76 7.80
N ARG A 124 15.10 -5.70 9.08
CA ARG A 124 15.07 -6.87 9.97
C ARG A 124 13.65 -7.44 10.07
N GLN A 125 13.42 -8.36 11.01
CA GLN A 125 12.10 -8.86 11.32
C GLN A 125 11.10 -7.75 11.62
N PRO A 126 9.79 -7.98 11.28
CA PRO A 126 9.24 -9.21 10.71
C PRO A 126 9.63 -9.37 9.23
N TYR A 127 9.82 -10.61 8.79
CA TYR A 127 9.94 -10.92 7.36
C TYR A 127 8.55 -10.87 6.74
N LEU A 128 8.42 -10.12 5.64
CA LEU A 128 7.16 -9.93 4.92
C LEU A 128 6.97 -10.93 3.77
N LEU A 129 8.06 -11.63 3.40
CA LEU A 129 8.04 -12.70 2.43
C LEU A 129 8.42 -14.03 3.11
N PRO A 130 7.67 -15.12 2.89
CA PRO A 130 8.01 -16.44 3.38
C PRO A 130 9.37 -16.95 2.88
N ASP A 131 10.06 -17.77 3.67
CA ASP A 131 11.30 -18.42 3.25
C ASP A 131 11.05 -19.53 2.23
N ASN A 132 9.94 -20.27 2.35
CA ASN A 132 9.56 -21.28 1.41
C ASN A 132 9.29 -20.67 0.02
N PRO A 133 9.95 -21.11 -1.06
CA PRO A 133 9.81 -20.51 -2.40
C PRO A 133 8.37 -20.61 -2.97
N PHE A 134 7.64 -21.68 -2.69
CA PHE A 134 6.27 -21.84 -3.16
C PHE A 134 5.33 -20.84 -2.46
N GLU A 135 5.40 -20.72 -1.14
CA GLU A 135 4.61 -19.76 -0.38
C GLU A 135 5.00 -18.33 -0.75
N ARG A 136 6.28 -18.05 -0.99
CA ARG A 136 6.74 -16.75 -1.48
C ARG A 136 6.15 -16.41 -2.85
N ALA A 137 6.16 -17.36 -3.78
CA ALA A 137 5.56 -17.17 -5.10
C ALA A 137 4.06 -16.88 -5.01
N LYS A 138 3.34 -17.55 -4.11
CA LYS A 138 1.91 -17.32 -3.84
C LYS A 138 1.68 -15.90 -3.29
N VAL A 139 2.46 -15.46 -2.30
CA VAL A 139 2.40 -14.08 -1.76
C VAL A 139 2.62 -13.06 -2.87
N VAL A 140 3.70 -13.20 -3.65
CA VAL A 140 4.05 -12.28 -4.73
C VAL A 140 2.99 -12.27 -5.84
N GLY A 141 2.46 -13.44 -6.23
CA GLY A 141 1.40 -13.55 -7.23
C GLY A 141 0.11 -12.85 -6.80
N LEU A 142 -0.32 -13.04 -5.54
CA LEU A 142 -1.51 -12.38 -5.01
C LEU A 142 -1.32 -10.85 -4.85
N ILE A 143 -0.13 -10.40 -4.49
CA ILE A 143 0.18 -8.95 -4.50
C ILE A 143 0.09 -8.40 -5.94
N ALA A 144 0.57 -9.14 -6.94
CA ALA A 144 0.47 -8.73 -8.33
C ALA A 144 -0.99 -8.57 -8.79
N GLU A 145 -1.93 -9.37 -8.24
CA GLU A 145 -3.37 -9.22 -8.48
C GLU A 145 -3.96 -7.91 -7.89
N LEU A 146 -3.30 -7.29 -6.92
CA LEU A 146 -3.70 -5.98 -6.38
C LEU A 146 -3.04 -4.82 -7.12
N CYS A 147 -1.72 -4.86 -7.31
CA CYS A 147 -0.93 -3.69 -7.70
C CYS A 147 -0.27 -3.77 -9.09
N GLY A 148 -0.36 -4.92 -9.77
CA GLY A 148 0.20 -5.11 -11.11
C GLY A 148 -0.56 -4.35 -12.22
N GLU A 149 -0.02 -4.39 -13.42
CA GLU A 149 -0.74 -3.95 -14.62
C GLU A 149 -1.92 -4.89 -14.88
N ALA A 150 -3.06 -4.34 -15.29
CA ALA A 150 -4.32 -5.07 -15.46
C ALA A 150 -4.84 -5.80 -14.20
N ALA A 151 -4.38 -5.40 -13.01
CA ALA A 151 -4.83 -5.89 -11.71
C ALA A 151 -5.91 -5.00 -11.10
N PHE A 152 -6.36 -5.33 -9.88
CA PHE A 152 -7.41 -4.60 -9.17
C PHE A 152 -7.19 -3.08 -9.14
N GLY A 153 -6.02 -2.63 -8.68
CA GLY A 153 -5.73 -1.21 -8.57
C GLY A 153 -5.76 -0.50 -9.93
N TRP A 154 -5.30 -1.16 -11.00
CA TRP A 154 -5.35 -0.65 -12.36
C TRP A 154 -6.80 -0.46 -12.83
N HIS A 155 -7.61 -1.51 -12.74
CA HIS A 155 -9.01 -1.47 -13.19
C HIS A 155 -9.87 -0.51 -12.36
N ARG A 156 -9.61 -0.40 -11.05
CA ARG A 156 -10.23 0.63 -10.23
C ARG A 156 -9.88 2.04 -10.70
N ARG A 157 -8.64 2.29 -11.13
CA ARG A 157 -8.26 3.58 -11.73
C ARG A 157 -9.00 3.83 -13.04
N VAL A 158 -9.18 2.82 -13.90
CA VAL A 158 -10.00 2.95 -15.12
C VAL A 158 -11.42 3.37 -14.79
N MET A 159 -12.08 2.72 -13.83
CA MET A 159 -13.45 3.09 -13.40
C MET A 159 -13.50 4.53 -12.85
N MET A 160 -12.52 4.96 -12.06
CA MET A 160 -12.44 6.34 -11.56
C MET A 160 -12.21 7.36 -12.68
N ILE A 161 -11.40 7.03 -13.69
CA ILE A 161 -11.16 7.88 -14.85
C ILE A 161 -12.46 8.11 -15.63
N VAL A 162 -13.25 7.06 -15.84
CA VAL A 162 -14.55 7.20 -16.51
C VAL A 162 -15.43 8.18 -15.75
N ARG A 163 -15.57 8.04 -14.45
CA ARG A 163 -16.33 8.97 -13.61
C ARG A 163 -15.82 10.42 -13.77
N LEU A 164 -14.51 10.64 -13.64
CA LEU A 164 -13.90 11.96 -13.81
C LEU A 164 -14.17 12.60 -15.17
N LEU A 165 -14.29 11.80 -16.23
CA LEU A 165 -14.49 12.31 -17.59
C LEU A 165 -15.97 12.50 -17.96
N THR A 166 -16.89 11.74 -17.35
CA THR A 166 -18.30 11.68 -17.78
C THR A 166 -19.28 12.28 -16.78
N GLU A 167 -18.99 12.27 -15.47
CA GLU A 167 -19.93 12.79 -14.47
C GLU A 167 -19.95 14.33 -14.46
N PRO A 168 -21.15 14.96 -14.49
CA PRO A 168 -21.28 16.42 -14.51
C PRO A 168 -20.76 17.11 -13.24
N ALA A 169 -20.66 16.38 -12.14
CA ALA A 169 -20.20 16.89 -10.85
C ALA A 169 -18.74 17.33 -10.84
N PHE A 170 -17.93 16.89 -11.81
CA PHE A 170 -16.48 17.23 -11.87
C PHE A 170 -16.25 18.47 -12.74
N ASP A 171 -15.40 19.37 -12.22
CA ASP A 171 -14.99 20.59 -12.92
C ASP A 171 -13.92 20.33 -14.00
N GLU A 172 -13.51 21.38 -14.72
CA GLU A 172 -12.51 21.26 -15.79
C GLU A 172 -11.13 20.81 -15.29
N ARG A 173 -10.73 21.23 -14.08
CA ARG A 173 -9.47 20.81 -13.46
C ARG A 173 -9.49 19.32 -13.15
N GLU A 174 -10.58 18.83 -12.63
CA GLU A 174 -10.77 17.42 -12.28
C GLU A 174 -10.81 16.55 -13.53
N ARG A 175 -11.48 17.03 -14.59
CA ARG A 175 -11.47 16.38 -15.91
C ARG A 175 -10.09 16.34 -16.53
N SER A 176 -9.28 17.39 -16.36
CA SER A 176 -7.89 17.40 -16.80
C SER A 176 -7.04 16.33 -16.10
N ILE A 177 -7.30 16.07 -14.82
CA ILE A 177 -6.69 14.92 -14.10
C ILE A 177 -7.15 13.60 -14.74
N GLY A 178 -8.45 13.45 -15.02
CA GLY A 178 -9.00 12.29 -15.72
C GLY A 178 -8.32 12.05 -17.08
N GLN A 179 -8.14 13.10 -17.88
CA GLN A 179 -7.44 13.04 -19.18
C GLN A 179 -5.97 12.61 -19.05
N TYR A 180 -5.25 13.16 -18.07
CA TYR A 180 -3.87 12.74 -17.78
C TYR A 180 -3.81 11.25 -17.38
N LEU A 181 -4.67 10.82 -16.46
CA LEU A 181 -4.72 9.43 -16.00
C LEU A 181 -5.17 8.49 -17.14
N SER A 182 -6.08 8.91 -18.02
CA SER A 182 -6.52 8.14 -19.18
C SER A 182 -5.35 7.76 -20.10
N LYS A 183 -4.45 8.70 -20.36
CA LYS A 183 -3.24 8.42 -21.14
C LYS A 183 -2.31 7.43 -20.43
N LYS A 184 -2.15 7.57 -19.12
CA LYS A 184 -1.28 6.71 -18.31
C LYS A 184 -1.79 5.27 -18.24
N TYR A 185 -3.09 5.09 -18.00
CA TYR A 185 -3.73 3.78 -17.85
C TYR A 185 -4.30 3.21 -19.14
N ARG A 186 -3.99 3.85 -20.29
CA ARG A 186 -4.46 3.41 -21.64
C ARG A 186 -5.97 3.12 -21.64
N HIS A 187 -6.73 3.99 -20.96
CA HIS A 187 -8.17 3.84 -20.85
C HIS A 187 -8.85 4.01 -22.21
N ASN A 188 -9.78 3.11 -22.53
CA ASN A 188 -10.81 3.25 -23.58
C ASN A 188 -12.21 3.08 -22.96
N THR A 189 -13.23 3.61 -23.62
CA THR A 189 -14.62 3.62 -23.10
C THR A 189 -15.22 2.23 -22.93
N ASP A 190 -14.72 1.25 -23.71
CA ASP A 190 -15.27 -0.11 -23.72
C ASP A 190 -14.79 -0.97 -22.53
N SER A 191 -13.92 -0.41 -21.69
CA SER A 191 -13.23 -1.16 -20.62
C SER A 191 -13.93 -1.16 -19.27
N ILE A 192 -15.07 -0.43 -19.09
CA ILE A 192 -15.66 -0.27 -17.76
C ILE A 192 -16.30 -1.58 -17.24
N GLU A 193 -17.02 -2.30 -18.10
CA GLU A 193 -17.62 -3.59 -17.73
C GLU A 193 -16.53 -4.63 -17.45
N ALA A 194 -15.54 -4.73 -18.33
CA ALA A 194 -14.39 -5.62 -18.16
C ALA A 194 -13.60 -5.26 -16.89
N SER A 195 -13.42 -3.95 -16.62
CA SER A 195 -12.74 -3.48 -15.40
C SER A 195 -13.52 -3.81 -14.15
N THR A 196 -14.84 -3.66 -14.16
CA THR A 196 -15.71 -4.02 -13.05
C THR A 196 -15.63 -5.52 -12.77
N LYS A 197 -15.81 -6.34 -13.81
CA LYS A 197 -15.70 -7.80 -13.71
C LYS A 197 -14.35 -8.23 -13.12
N ARG A 198 -13.25 -7.66 -13.61
CA ARG A 198 -11.91 -8.00 -13.10
C ARG A 198 -11.73 -7.60 -11.63
N CYS A 199 -12.22 -6.44 -11.22
CA CYS A 199 -12.22 -6.04 -9.82
C CYS A 199 -13.01 -7.01 -8.95
N GLU A 200 -14.20 -7.43 -9.38
CA GLU A 200 -15.04 -8.40 -8.67
C GLU A 200 -14.31 -9.75 -8.49
N GLU A 201 -13.70 -10.28 -9.55
CA GLU A 201 -12.94 -11.53 -9.52
C GLU A 201 -11.83 -11.49 -8.46
N VAL A 202 -11.07 -10.39 -8.41
CA VAL A 202 -9.98 -10.25 -7.43
C VAL A 202 -10.56 -10.16 -6.02
N ILE A 203 -11.61 -9.37 -5.78
CA ILE A 203 -12.21 -9.23 -4.45
C ILE A 203 -12.83 -10.56 -3.99
N CYS A 204 -13.50 -11.32 -4.85
CA CYS A 204 -13.99 -12.66 -4.54
C CYS A 204 -12.84 -13.60 -4.11
N THR A 205 -11.71 -13.58 -4.83
CA THR A 205 -10.52 -14.37 -4.47
C THR A 205 -10.01 -14.02 -3.07
N PHE A 206 -9.92 -12.73 -2.74
CA PHE A 206 -9.49 -12.30 -1.41
C PHE A 206 -10.52 -12.62 -0.32
N ALA A 207 -11.81 -12.56 -0.65
CA ALA A 207 -12.88 -12.96 0.25
C ALA A 207 -12.81 -14.47 0.59
N ASP A 208 -12.49 -15.30 -0.39
CA ASP A 208 -12.28 -16.73 -0.18
C ASP A 208 -11.04 -17.02 0.68
N LEU A 209 -9.93 -16.31 0.44
CA LEU A 209 -8.76 -16.40 1.31
C LEU A 209 -9.10 -16.02 2.76
N ARG A 210 -9.89 -14.96 2.96
CA ARG A 210 -10.30 -14.54 4.30
C ARG A 210 -11.24 -15.53 4.96
N ALA A 211 -12.14 -16.17 4.21
CA ALA A 211 -13.09 -17.17 4.68
C ALA A 211 -12.39 -18.45 5.19
N ALA A 212 -11.12 -18.70 4.83
CA ALA A 212 -10.34 -19.81 5.38
C ALA A 212 -10.07 -19.69 6.90
N GLY A 213 -10.42 -18.57 7.53
CA GLY A 213 -10.41 -18.41 8.98
C GLY A 213 -9.02 -18.15 9.60
N HIS A 214 -8.00 -17.91 8.79
CA HIS A 214 -6.67 -17.61 9.29
C HIS A 214 -6.59 -16.22 9.96
N GLU A 215 -5.56 -16.00 10.76
CA GLU A 215 -5.32 -14.71 11.40
C GLU A 215 -5.05 -13.63 10.35
N TYR A 216 -4.24 -13.92 9.34
CA TYR A 216 -3.97 -13.10 8.16
C TYR A 216 -4.44 -13.84 6.89
N LEU A 217 -4.27 -13.27 5.71
CA LEU A 217 -4.81 -13.84 4.46
C LEU A 217 -4.30 -15.25 4.13
N LEU A 218 -3.06 -15.57 4.49
CA LEU A 218 -2.44 -16.85 4.14
C LEU A 218 -2.00 -17.68 5.35
N GLY A 219 -2.29 -17.27 6.58
CA GLY A 219 -1.88 -18.02 7.76
C GLY A 219 -1.79 -17.19 9.03
N PRO A 220 -0.98 -17.63 10.02
CA PRO A 220 -0.87 -16.97 11.32
C PRO A 220 0.08 -15.76 11.33
N ASN A 221 0.89 -15.56 10.29
CA ASN A 221 1.91 -14.53 10.23
C ASN A 221 1.53 -13.43 9.24
N LEU A 222 1.81 -12.17 9.61
CA LEU A 222 1.72 -11.03 8.71
C LEU A 222 2.68 -11.20 7.53
N THR A 223 2.20 -10.96 6.32
CA THR A 223 3.00 -10.94 5.10
C THR A 223 2.82 -9.61 4.35
N ALA A 224 3.63 -9.38 3.31
CA ALA A 224 3.46 -8.24 2.42
C ALA A 224 2.08 -8.22 1.73
N LEU A 225 1.44 -9.38 1.56
CA LEU A 225 0.09 -9.47 0.99
C LEU A 225 -0.94 -8.76 1.87
N ASP A 226 -0.84 -8.93 3.17
CA ASP A 226 -1.75 -8.31 4.13
C ASP A 226 -1.61 -6.78 4.13
N LEU A 227 -0.37 -6.28 4.02
CA LEU A 227 -0.09 -4.85 3.87
C LEU A 227 -0.63 -4.31 2.54
N ALA A 228 -0.41 -5.04 1.44
CA ALA A 228 -0.96 -4.66 0.13
C ALA A 228 -2.48 -4.62 0.19
N TRP A 229 -3.14 -5.66 0.74
CA TRP A 229 -4.59 -5.64 0.92
C TRP A 229 -5.05 -4.42 1.72
N ALA A 230 -4.44 -4.16 2.87
CA ALA A 230 -4.86 -3.06 3.75
C ALA A 230 -4.87 -1.70 3.03
N VAL A 231 -3.83 -1.40 2.25
CA VAL A 231 -3.75 -0.11 1.56
C VAL A 231 -4.57 -0.05 0.28
N PHE A 232 -4.70 -1.16 -0.47
CA PHE A 232 -5.51 -1.21 -1.69
C PHE A 232 -7.02 -1.24 -1.40
N ALA A 233 -7.44 -1.70 -0.22
CA ALA A 233 -8.83 -1.64 0.23
C ALA A 233 -9.38 -0.20 0.32
N ALA A 234 -8.51 0.82 0.37
CA ALA A 234 -8.92 2.22 0.24
C ALA A 234 -9.67 2.51 -1.08
N LEU A 235 -9.43 1.72 -2.14
CA LEU A 235 -10.15 1.83 -3.43
C LEU A 235 -11.53 1.16 -3.43
N ILE A 236 -11.91 0.54 -2.32
CA ILE A 236 -13.25 0.02 -2.04
C ILE A 236 -13.94 0.95 -1.06
N GLN A 237 -13.30 1.18 0.08
CA GLN A 237 -13.79 2.04 1.14
C GLN A 237 -12.60 2.67 1.86
N PRO A 238 -12.36 3.99 1.70
CA PRO A 238 -11.35 4.68 2.50
C PRO A 238 -11.59 4.53 4.00
N LEU A 239 -10.55 4.60 4.80
CA LEU A 239 -10.69 4.72 6.26
C LEU A 239 -11.53 5.95 6.64
N PRO A 240 -12.13 6.00 7.84
CA PRO A 240 -12.83 7.17 8.36
C PRO A 240 -12.03 8.47 8.18
N GLU A 241 -12.71 9.61 8.13
CA GLU A 241 -12.09 10.90 7.78
C GLU A 241 -11.02 11.34 8.79
N ASP A 242 -11.22 11.06 10.06
CA ASP A 242 -10.25 11.32 11.14
C ASP A 242 -8.98 10.48 11.00
N LEU A 243 -9.06 9.31 10.40
CA LEU A 243 -7.93 8.41 10.14
C LEU A 243 -7.32 8.55 8.75
N CYS A 244 -8.08 9.08 7.79
CA CYS A 244 -7.63 9.35 6.42
C CYS A 244 -8.30 10.62 5.88
N PRO A 245 -7.72 11.81 6.15
CA PRO A 245 -8.31 13.08 5.75
C PRO A 245 -8.23 13.26 4.23
N MET A 246 -9.35 13.04 3.56
CA MET A 246 -9.52 13.22 2.12
C MET A 246 -10.61 14.24 1.84
N LYS A 247 -10.47 15.00 0.75
CA LYS A 247 -11.59 15.83 0.27
C LYS A 247 -12.80 14.93 -0.05
N PRO A 248 -14.04 15.36 0.25
CA PRO A 248 -15.25 14.56 0.05
C PRO A 248 -15.37 13.96 -1.36
N MET A 249 -15.05 14.72 -2.38
CA MET A 249 -15.06 14.28 -3.77
C MET A 249 -14.10 13.10 -4.02
N TRP A 250 -12.86 13.18 -3.50
CA TRP A 250 -11.90 12.08 -3.65
C TRP A 250 -12.34 10.85 -2.85
N ARG A 251 -12.94 11.05 -1.68
CA ARG A 251 -13.49 9.97 -0.87
C ARG A 251 -14.61 9.24 -1.63
N ASP A 252 -15.53 9.98 -2.23
CA ASP A 252 -16.61 9.42 -3.05
C ASP A 252 -16.05 8.65 -4.25
N LEU A 253 -15.08 9.22 -4.97
CA LEU A 253 -14.44 8.60 -6.13
C LEU A 253 -13.70 7.29 -5.78
N TYR A 254 -13.12 7.20 -4.58
CA TYR A 254 -12.46 6.00 -4.07
C TYR A 254 -13.45 4.93 -3.61
N THR A 255 -14.63 5.33 -3.17
CA THR A 255 -15.67 4.40 -2.69
C THR A 255 -16.27 3.62 -3.85
N TRP A 256 -16.34 2.31 -3.68
CA TRP A 256 -16.96 1.40 -4.63
C TRP A 256 -17.46 0.17 -3.90
N THR A 257 -18.68 -0.27 -4.20
CA THR A 257 -19.27 -1.45 -3.60
C THR A 257 -19.26 -2.60 -4.61
N PRO A 258 -18.46 -3.65 -4.37
CA PRO A 258 -18.52 -4.88 -5.16
C PRO A 258 -19.93 -5.49 -5.10
N SER A 259 -20.47 -5.92 -6.24
CA SER A 259 -21.79 -6.54 -6.32
C SER A 259 -21.76 -8.06 -6.25
N ALA A 260 -20.66 -8.68 -6.72
CA ALA A 260 -20.49 -10.13 -6.73
C ALA A 260 -20.02 -10.71 -5.39
N THR A 261 -19.41 -9.87 -4.52
CA THR A 261 -18.92 -10.34 -3.21
C THR A 261 -20.04 -10.20 -2.15
N PRO A 262 -20.41 -11.29 -1.44
CA PRO A 262 -21.34 -11.22 -0.32
C PRO A 262 -20.93 -10.18 0.72
N ARG A 263 -21.91 -9.43 1.24
CA ARG A 263 -21.65 -8.28 2.12
C ARG A 263 -20.86 -8.65 3.39
N ASP A 264 -21.21 -9.77 4.01
CA ASP A 264 -20.54 -10.29 5.20
C ASP A 264 -19.07 -10.65 4.94
N ARG A 265 -18.76 -11.19 3.75
CA ARG A 265 -17.39 -11.50 3.33
C ARG A 265 -16.58 -10.23 3.05
N LEU A 266 -17.19 -9.24 2.40
CA LEU A 266 -16.55 -7.94 2.20
C LEU A 266 -16.27 -7.25 3.53
N GLU A 267 -17.22 -7.27 4.46
CA GLU A 267 -17.04 -6.73 5.81
C GLU A 267 -15.89 -7.41 6.54
N ALA A 268 -15.79 -8.74 6.48
CA ALA A 268 -14.67 -9.49 7.07
C ALA A 268 -13.30 -9.08 6.50
N LEU A 269 -13.23 -8.75 5.22
CA LEU A 269 -12.02 -8.21 4.57
C LEU A 269 -11.70 -6.78 5.06
N LEU A 270 -12.70 -5.93 5.20
CA LEU A 270 -12.52 -4.55 5.69
C LEU A 270 -12.12 -4.54 7.16
N LEU A 271 -12.66 -5.43 7.98
CA LEU A 271 -12.24 -5.61 9.38
C LEU A 271 -10.78 -6.08 9.48
N LEU A 272 -10.32 -6.94 8.57
CA LEU A 272 -8.90 -7.29 8.50
C LEU A 272 -8.03 -6.07 8.16
N ARG A 273 -8.44 -5.24 7.18
CA ARG A 273 -7.77 -3.97 6.88
C ARG A 273 -7.63 -3.09 8.12
N ASP A 274 -8.74 -2.87 8.85
CA ASP A 274 -8.77 -2.00 10.02
C ASP A 274 -7.84 -2.52 11.13
N ARG A 275 -7.79 -3.83 11.31
CA ARG A 275 -6.85 -4.47 12.24
C ARG A 275 -5.40 -4.25 11.81
N ILE A 276 -5.08 -4.41 10.53
CA ILE A 276 -3.71 -4.20 10.03
C ILE A 276 -3.27 -2.75 10.24
N TYR A 277 -4.14 -1.79 9.97
CA TYR A 277 -3.83 -0.38 10.23
C TYR A 277 -3.61 -0.13 11.72
N ARG A 278 -4.51 -0.60 12.59
CA ARG A 278 -4.41 -0.39 14.04
C ARG A 278 -3.14 -1.00 14.62
N ASP A 279 -2.74 -2.18 14.17
CA ASP A 279 -1.69 -2.97 14.80
C ASP A 279 -0.31 -2.75 14.16
N TRP A 280 -0.25 -2.32 12.90
CA TRP A 280 0.98 -2.32 12.11
C TRP A 280 1.29 -1.03 11.36
N LEU A 281 0.31 -0.21 11.04
CA LEU A 281 0.51 0.95 10.18
C LEU A 281 0.29 2.27 10.92
N PRO A 282 0.88 3.36 10.42
CA PRO A 282 0.69 4.67 11.03
C PRO A 282 -0.71 5.21 10.79
N LEU A 283 -1.27 5.85 11.81
CA LEU A 283 -2.53 6.58 11.73
C LEU A 283 -2.36 7.96 12.40
N PRO A 284 -2.97 9.00 11.85
CA PRO A 284 -3.71 9.03 10.59
C PRO A 284 -2.84 8.77 9.36
N VAL A 285 -3.46 8.36 8.25
CA VAL A 285 -2.77 8.18 6.96
C VAL A 285 -2.32 9.56 6.46
N GLU A 286 -1.03 9.68 6.15
CA GLU A 286 -0.48 10.90 5.57
C GLU A 286 -0.80 10.94 4.07
N VAL A 287 -1.64 11.87 3.64
CA VAL A 287 -2.13 11.96 2.24
C VAL A 287 -1.34 12.95 1.37
N GLY A 288 -0.30 13.58 1.91
CA GLY A 288 0.66 14.44 1.20
C GLY A 288 0.17 15.85 0.92
#